data_a08ba2e46c70c477950e1ec54d6fc765
#
_entry.id   a08ba2e46c70c477950e1ec54d6fc765
#
_cell.length_a   1.000
_cell.length_b   1.000
_cell.length_c   1.000
_cell.angle_alpha   90.00
_cell.angle_beta   90.00
_cell.angle_gamma   90.00
#
_symmetry.space_group_name_H-M   'P 1'
#
loop_
_entity.id
_entity.type
_entity.pdbx_description
1 polymer ?
#
loop_
_entity_poly.entity_id
_entity_poly.type
_entity_poly.pdbx_seq_one_letter_code
_entity_poly.pdbx_strand_id
1 'polypeptide(L)'
;MISKLTHKIFFLSLFAMLFVLSCKNNDDDDPIVEEQNLTAHYNSNVVSEWINLYMDVEKDLAGFRPAPTSRALAYIWMAAYEAGLPGMPDFVSNDTKLTGLVVPDLPKDKLKYDWNVAVNAALAKSTEYFMHSANADQRGLMKDLEATMNNTLKTNISQEVFDNSQEWGRLVADAIIKYADTDTEGKSQALDPFPASYTQPVGPGKWSSPDGKSLSPYWGKVRTFATFGNNLVSPPPPAYSTNPSSQYYKDFAEVNENITNLTPERRWRAEFWSDDIVGLTFSPPARVFQIANQMIQNESANLEFSLHLLLKLGIAENDAAVAAWGSKFLYNVERPSNYIPATINPNFKTILGNALGTENLTPPFPGYPSGHSTFGGLSISVLGEFFGESYTFTDRCHYGRSEFNGTPRTYTTQTQIG
;
A
#
# COMPACT_ATOMS: atom_id res chain seq x y z
N MET A 1 46.28 1.31 51.27
CA MET A 1 47.35 2.28 50.94
C MET A 1 46.78 3.28 49.99
N ILE A 2 46.48 4.46 50.53
CA ILE A 2 46.64 5.82 50.03
C ILE A 2 45.92 6.09 48.66
N SER A 3 44.75 6.73 48.65
CA SER A 3 44.39 8.12 48.92
C SER A 3 44.73 9.08 47.76
N LYS A 4 43.70 9.72 47.23
CA LYS A 4 43.43 11.17 47.14
C LYS A 4 42.54 11.45 45.97
N LEU A 5 41.34 11.91 46.12
CA LEU A 5 40.74 13.16 46.61
C LEU A 5 41.00 14.37 45.67
N THR A 6 39.88 14.89 45.16
CA THR A 6 39.51 16.30 44.88
C THR A 6 40.19 17.00 43.68
N HIS A 7 39.43 17.77 42.86
CA HIS A 7 38.78 19.04 43.17
C HIS A 7 37.76 19.44 42.12
N LYS A 8 36.61 19.87 42.58
CA LYS A 8 35.65 20.71 41.85
C LYS A 8 36.21 22.11 41.78
N ILE A 9 36.20 22.74 40.60
CA ILE A 9 36.33 24.19 40.49
C ILE A 9 35.10 24.71 39.75
N PHE A 10 34.33 25.46 40.53
CA PHE A 10 33.24 26.34 40.12
C PHE A 10 33.87 27.61 39.56
N PHE A 11 33.63 27.96 38.31
CA PHE A 11 33.87 29.31 37.80
C PHE A 11 32.56 30.05 37.63
N LEU A 12 32.29 30.93 38.58
CA LEU A 12 31.26 31.93 38.53
C LEU A 12 31.90 33.16 37.85
N SER A 13 31.56 33.48 36.63
CA SER A 13 31.94 34.76 36.02
C SER A 13 30.70 35.67 35.91
N LEU A 14 30.70 36.62 36.80
CA LEU A 14 29.86 37.80 36.84
C LEU A 14 30.17 38.67 35.61
N PHE A 15 29.22 38.81 34.70
CA PHE A 15 29.36 39.74 33.56
C PHE A 15 28.52 40.97 33.84
N ALA A 16 29.22 42.08 34.05
CA ALA A 16 28.68 43.39 34.33
C ALA A 16 27.85 43.94 33.14
N MET A 17 26.70 44.43 33.46
CA MET A 17 25.78 45.15 32.58
C MET A 17 26.37 46.54 32.26
N LEU A 18 26.80 46.74 31.04
CA LEU A 18 27.06 48.11 30.51
C LEU A 18 25.85 48.49 29.64
N PHE A 19 25.01 49.35 30.21
CA PHE A 19 24.00 50.09 29.46
C PHE A 19 24.71 51.13 28.58
N VAL A 20 24.70 50.93 27.30
CA VAL A 20 24.97 52.01 26.35
C VAL A 20 23.61 52.40 25.74
N LEU A 21 23.13 53.55 26.21
CA LEU A 21 22.05 54.27 25.53
C LEU A 21 22.58 54.83 24.23
N SER A 22 22.21 54.19 23.09
CA SER A 22 22.34 54.77 21.77
C SER A 22 20.96 55.01 21.22
N CYS A 23 20.72 56.25 20.81
CA CYS A 23 19.49 56.74 20.28
C CYS A 23 19.15 56.07 18.91
N LYS A 24 17.90 55.73 18.80
CA LYS A 24 17.02 55.64 17.62
C LYS A 24 17.67 55.79 16.25
N ASN A 25 17.66 54.70 15.47
CA ASN A 25 17.11 54.73 14.12
C ASN A 25 16.05 53.64 14.06
N ASN A 26 14.81 54.03 13.77
CA ASN A 26 13.72 53.13 13.42
C ASN A 26 13.98 52.64 11.99
N ASP A 27 14.58 51.51 11.87
CA ASP A 27 14.45 50.60 10.72
C ASP A 27 14.42 49.21 11.35
N ASP A 28 13.32 48.89 12.04
CA ASP A 28 12.94 47.53 12.38
C ASP A 28 12.42 46.88 11.12
N ASP A 29 13.30 46.55 10.19
CA ASP A 29 13.11 45.45 9.26
C ASP A 29 13.37 44.15 10.06
N ASP A 30 12.45 43.80 10.96
CA ASP A 30 12.29 42.42 11.34
C ASP A 30 12.10 41.62 10.03
N PRO A 31 12.91 40.59 9.78
CA PRO A 31 12.72 39.79 8.58
C PRO A 31 11.27 39.33 8.57
N ILE A 32 10.52 39.77 7.54
CA ILE A 32 9.15 39.29 7.32
C ILE A 32 9.31 37.78 7.22
N VAL A 33 8.96 37.05 8.30
CA VAL A 33 8.84 35.59 8.25
C VAL A 33 7.67 35.34 7.32
N GLU A 34 7.96 35.00 6.08
CA GLU A 34 6.95 34.66 5.09
C GLU A 34 6.13 33.51 5.68
N GLU A 35 4.85 33.74 5.90
CA GLU A 35 3.95 32.73 6.43
C GLU A 35 3.95 31.55 5.45
N GLN A 36 4.40 30.37 5.92
CA GLN A 36 4.51 29.18 5.11
C GLN A 36 3.33 28.26 5.38
N ASN A 37 2.54 27.99 4.35
CA ASN A 37 1.49 26.96 4.39
C ASN A 37 2.09 25.59 4.07
N LEU A 38 2.65 24.92 5.08
CA LEU A 38 3.35 23.64 4.92
C LEU A 38 2.41 22.46 5.19
N THR A 39 2.48 21.46 4.33
CA THR A 39 1.74 20.20 4.48
C THR A 39 2.11 19.46 5.78
N ALA A 40 3.33 19.66 6.28
CA ALA A 40 3.78 19.15 7.56
C ALA A 40 3.00 19.69 8.77
N HIS A 41 2.29 20.80 8.64
CA HIS A 41 1.48 21.39 9.73
C HIS A 41 0.06 20.78 9.83
N TYR A 42 -0.31 19.91 8.89
CA TYR A 42 -1.62 19.26 8.84
C TYR A 42 -1.56 17.85 9.43
N ASN A 43 -2.66 17.43 10.09
CA ASN A 43 -2.80 16.04 10.52
C ASN A 43 -3.16 15.13 9.35
N SER A 44 -2.99 13.81 9.55
CA SER A 44 -3.24 12.78 8.55
C SER A 44 -4.61 12.12 8.63
N ASN A 45 -5.59 12.71 9.33
CA ASN A 45 -6.90 12.08 9.51
C ASN A 45 -7.59 11.78 8.18
N VAL A 46 -7.51 12.71 7.20
CA VAL A 46 -8.07 12.50 5.86
C VAL A 46 -7.49 11.25 5.20
N VAL A 47 -6.20 11.02 5.36
CA VAL A 47 -5.51 9.83 4.82
C VAL A 47 -6.05 8.55 5.45
N SER A 48 -6.13 8.52 6.78
CA SER A 48 -6.60 7.35 7.52
C SER A 48 -8.04 6.97 7.18
N GLU A 49 -8.94 7.94 7.07
CA GLU A 49 -10.34 7.69 6.74
C GLU A 49 -10.51 7.12 5.33
N TRP A 50 -9.74 7.64 4.34
CA TRP A 50 -9.78 7.08 2.98
C TRP A 50 -9.16 5.70 2.88
N ILE A 51 -8.12 5.36 3.65
CA ILE A 51 -7.60 3.99 3.72
C ILE A 51 -8.67 3.05 4.30
N ASN A 52 -9.32 3.42 5.41
CA ASN A 52 -10.35 2.60 6.02
C ASN A 52 -11.52 2.34 5.06
N LEU A 53 -12.00 3.39 4.38
CA LEU A 53 -13.05 3.23 3.37
C LEU A 53 -12.61 2.31 2.23
N TYR A 54 -11.37 2.48 1.75
CA TYR A 54 -10.83 1.63 0.68
C TYR A 54 -10.89 0.14 1.07
N MET A 55 -10.47 -0.21 2.30
CA MET A 55 -10.53 -1.57 2.81
C MET A 55 -11.96 -2.13 2.81
N ASP A 56 -12.92 -1.31 3.27
CA ASP A 56 -14.33 -1.71 3.36
C ASP A 56 -14.98 -1.95 2.00
N VAL A 57 -14.60 -1.18 1.00
CA VAL A 57 -15.11 -1.33 -0.36
C VAL A 57 -14.40 -2.46 -1.10
N GLU A 58 -13.08 -2.51 -1.01
CA GLU A 58 -12.24 -3.42 -1.81
C GLU A 58 -12.53 -4.90 -1.52
N LYS A 59 -12.83 -5.27 -0.29
CA LYS A 59 -13.12 -6.66 0.11
C LYS A 59 -14.22 -7.33 -0.73
N ASP A 60 -15.15 -6.54 -1.27
CA ASP A 60 -16.28 -7.04 -2.04
C ASP A 60 -16.08 -6.97 -3.57
N LEU A 61 -14.95 -6.41 -4.04
CA LEU A 61 -14.68 -6.21 -5.46
C LEU A 61 -14.04 -7.44 -6.12
N ALA A 62 -14.86 -8.39 -6.56
CA ALA A 62 -14.39 -9.56 -7.28
C ALA A 62 -13.69 -9.16 -8.60
N GLY A 63 -12.54 -9.82 -8.91
CA GLY A 63 -11.74 -9.54 -10.11
C GLY A 63 -10.87 -8.29 -10.04
N PHE A 64 -11.13 -7.40 -9.09
CA PHE A 64 -10.32 -6.20 -8.87
C PHE A 64 -9.02 -6.50 -8.12
N ARG A 65 -8.93 -7.60 -7.40
CA ARG A 65 -7.84 -7.98 -6.49
C ARG A 65 -7.05 -9.19 -7.00
N PRO A 66 -5.77 -9.31 -6.60
CA PRO A 66 -4.93 -8.33 -5.91
C PRO A 66 -4.15 -7.41 -6.84
N ALA A 67 -3.88 -7.78 -8.10
CA ALA A 67 -3.03 -7.00 -8.99
C ALA A 67 -3.64 -5.66 -9.43
N PRO A 68 -4.91 -5.55 -9.86
CA PRO A 68 -5.54 -4.26 -10.12
C PRO A 68 -5.59 -3.33 -8.92
N THR A 69 -5.74 -3.86 -7.68
CA THR A 69 -5.65 -3.09 -6.43
C THR A 69 -4.32 -2.35 -6.31
N SER A 70 -3.19 -3.02 -6.56
CA SER A 70 -1.87 -2.40 -6.48
C SER A 70 -1.73 -1.19 -7.41
N ARG A 71 -2.23 -1.32 -8.64
CA ARG A 71 -2.26 -0.21 -9.60
C ARG A 71 -3.17 0.93 -9.14
N ALA A 72 -4.35 0.62 -8.65
CA ALA A 72 -5.30 1.61 -8.15
C ALA A 72 -4.68 2.41 -6.99
N LEU A 73 -4.12 1.75 -5.99
CA LEU A 73 -3.46 2.38 -4.85
C LEU A 73 -2.29 3.26 -5.29
N ALA A 74 -1.46 2.82 -6.25
CA ALA A 74 -0.36 3.65 -6.75
C ALA A 74 -0.84 4.99 -7.31
N TYR A 75 -1.85 4.99 -8.15
CA TYR A 75 -2.37 6.22 -8.76
C TYR A 75 -3.20 7.07 -7.79
N ILE A 76 -3.97 6.45 -6.90
CA ILE A 76 -4.75 7.15 -5.86
C ILE A 76 -3.79 7.95 -4.96
N TRP A 77 -2.74 7.32 -4.45
CA TRP A 77 -1.79 7.98 -3.57
C TRP A 77 -0.84 8.91 -4.30
N MET A 78 -0.59 8.69 -5.59
CA MET A 78 0.09 9.68 -6.44
C MET A 78 -0.75 10.97 -6.58
N ALA A 79 -2.06 10.85 -6.79
CA ALA A 79 -2.95 12.01 -6.84
C ALA A 79 -3.00 12.76 -5.50
N ALA A 80 -3.07 12.04 -4.39
CA ALA A 80 -3.05 12.64 -3.05
C ALA A 80 -1.74 13.37 -2.76
N TYR A 81 -0.60 12.74 -3.10
CA TYR A 81 0.73 13.31 -2.94
C TYR A 81 0.88 14.61 -3.75
N GLU A 82 0.58 14.57 -5.03
CA GLU A 82 0.68 15.77 -5.90
C GLU A 82 -0.26 16.89 -5.46
N ALA A 83 -1.43 16.56 -4.89
CA ALA A 83 -2.35 17.57 -4.35
C ALA A 83 -1.80 18.30 -3.11
N GLY A 84 -1.04 17.59 -2.26
CA GLY A 84 -0.38 18.17 -1.08
C GLY A 84 0.99 18.77 -1.36
N LEU A 85 1.61 18.42 -2.49
CA LEU A 85 3.01 18.73 -2.80
C LEU A 85 3.37 20.22 -2.78
N PRO A 86 2.52 21.17 -3.18
CA PRO A 86 2.89 22.59 -3.12
C PRO A 86 3.23 23.10 -1.72
N GLY A 87 2.76 22.42 -0.67
CA GLY A 87 3.14 22.64 0.73
C GLY A 87 4.34 21.82 1.22
N MET A 88 5.06 21.12 0.34
CA MET A 88 6.16 20.19 0.68
C MET A 88 7.47 20.65 0.01
N PRO A 89 8.17 21.66 0.55
CA PRO A 89 9.29 22.34 -0.14
C PRO A 89 10.50 21.42 -0.39
N ASP A 90 10.67 20.36 0.40
CA ASP A 90 11.80 19.43 0.28
C ASP A 90 11.50 18.26 -0.69
N PHE A 91 10.34 18.28 -1.34
CA PHE A 91 9.87 17.21 -2.21
C PHE A 91 9.67 17.70 -3.65
N VAL A 92 9.62 16.77 -4.58
CA VAL A 92 9.48 17.08 -6.01
C VAL A 92 8.32 16.29 -6.62
N SER A 93 7.69 16.89 -7.65
CA SER A 93 6.63 16.25 -8.41
C SER A 93 7.13 14.99 -9.14
N ASN A 94 6.25 14.00 -9.24
CA ASN A 94 6.50 12.80 -10.03
C ASN A 94 6.58 13.09 -11.55
N ASP A 95 6.08 14.22 -12.03
CA ASP A 95 6.22 14.60 -13.44
C ASP A 95 7.67 14.84 -13.86
N THR A 96 8.55 15.16 -12.90
CA THR A 96 10.00 15.27 -13.12
C THR A 96 10.67 13.91 -13.37
N LYS A 97 10.01 12.80 -13.03
CA LYS A 97 10.55 11.44 -13.09
C LYS A 97 9.78 10.52 -14.04
N LEU A 98 8.47 10.74 -14.18
CA LEU A 98 7.58 9.87 -14.95
C LEU A 98 7.29 10.47 -16.32
N THR A 99 7.91 9.95 -17.36
CA THR A 99 7.75 10.40 -18.73
C THR A 99 6.28 10.39 -19.15
N GLY A 100 5.79 11.57 -19.58
CA GLY A 100 4.42 11.76 -20.05
C GLY A 100 3.39 12.09 -18.96
N LEU A 101 3.78 12.08 -17.68
CA LEU A 101 3.00 12.72 -16.64
C LEU A 101 3.15 14.25 -16.76
N VAL A 102 2.06 14.96 -16.64
CA VAL A 102 2.04 16.43 -16.58
C VAL A 102 1.10 16.83 -15.45
N VAL A 103 1.69 17.31 -14.36
CA VAL A 103 0.94 17.87 -13.23
C VAL A 103 0.78 19.36 -13.48
N PRO A 104 -0.41 19.94 -13.30
CA PRO A 104 -0.61 21.39 -13.49
C PRO A 104 0.14 22.20 -12.44
N ASP A 105 0.52 23.43 -12.80
CA ASP A 105 1.01 24.40 -11.82
C ASP A 105 -0.12 24.86 -10.89
N LEU A 106 0.25 25.20 -9.65
CA LEU A 106 -0.71 25.74 -8.68
C LEU A 106 -1.23 27.12 -9.17
N PRO A 107 -2.55 27.28 -9.40
CA PRO A 107 -3.06 28.48 -10.07
C PRO A 107 -2.97 29.78 -9.25
N LYS A 108 -2.85 29.68 -7.92
CA LYS A 108 -2.83 30.81 -6.98
C LYS A 108 -1.75 30.64 -5.93
N ASP A 109 -1.51 31.70 -5.13
CA ASP A 109 -0.63 31.65 -4.00
C ASP A 109 -1.03 30.51 -3.05
N LYS A 110 -0.03 29.75 -2.56
CA LYS A 110 -0.23 28.60 -1.68
C LYS A 110 -0.97 28.92 -0.37
N LEU A 111 -0.93 30.17 0.09
CA LEU A 111 -1.71 30.63 1.25
C LEU A 111 -3.22 30.64 1.03
N LYS A 112 -3.66 30.50 -0.22
CA LYS A 112 -5.08 30.40 -0.62
C LYS A 112 -5.60 28.97 -0.66
N TYR A 113 -4.89 28.00 -0.05
CA TYR A 113 -5.23 26.58 -0.05
C TYR A 113 -5.20 25.99 1.36
N ASP A 114 -5.98 24.94 1.57
CA ASP A 114 -5.89 24.00 2.67
C ASP A 114 -5.55 22.62 2.11
N TRP A 115 -4.43 22.06 2.55
CA TRP A 115 -3.90 20.82 1.96
C TRP A 115 -4.74 19.60 2.31
N ASN A 116 -5.40 19.56 3.48
CA ASN A 116 -6.34 18.48 3.79
C ASN A 116 -7.56 18.49 2.86
N VAL A 117 -8.10 19.66 2.53
CA VAL A 117 -9.22 19.79 1.57
C VAL A 117 -8.79 19.37 0.17
N ALA A 118 -7.59 19.80 -0.27
CA ALA A 118 -7.06 19.44 -1.58
C ALA A 118 -6.83 17.91 -1.69
N VAL A 119 -6.22 17.30 -0.68
CA VAL A 119 -5.99 15.86 -0.62
C VAL A 119 -7.31 15.09 -0.56
N ASN A 120 -8.30 15.55 0.23
CA ASN A 120 -9.62 14.93 0.28
C ASN A 120 -10.30 14.91 -1.09
N ALA A 121 -10.27 16.02 -1.82
CA ALA A 121 -10.85 16.13 -3.16
C ALA A 121 -10.13 15.23 -4.18
N ALA A 122 -8.79 15.14 -4.10
CA ALA A 122 -8.00 14.26 -4.96
C ALA A 122 -8.29 12.78 -4.68
N LEU A 123 -8.35 12.38 -3.40
CA LEU A 123 -8.68 11.02 -2.99
C LEU A 123 -10.10 10.62 -3.40
N ALA A 124 -11.09 11.51 -3.20
CA ALA A 124 -12.47 11.24 -3.60
C ALA A 124 -12.59 10.94 -5.09
N LYS A 125 -12.01 11.81 -5.92
CA LYS A 125 -12.07 11.68 -7.37
C LYS A 125 -11.30 10.48 -7.90
N SER A 126 -10.07 10.28 -7.42
CA SER A 126 -9.24 9.16 -7.87
C SER A 126 -9.77 7.81 -7.39
N THR A 127 -10.24 7.71 -6.14
CA THR A 127 -10.82 6.46 -5.61
C THR A 127 -12.08 6.06 -6.39
N GLU A 128 -13.00 7.00 -6.65
CA GLU A 128 -14.20 6.72 -7.46
C GLU A 128 -13.83 6.23 -8.87
N TYR A 129 -12.79 6.81 -9.48
CA TYR A 129 -12.33 6.41 -10.80
C TYR A 129 -11.69 5.02 -10.81
N PHE A 130 -10.71 4.77 -9.92
CA PHE A 130 -9.95 3.53 -9.94
C PHE A 130 -10.71 2.33 -9.37
N MET A 131 -11.66 2.52 -8.46
CA MET A 131 -12.58 1.47 -8.00
C MET A 131 -13.80 1.35 -8.93
N HIS A 132 -13.57 1.28 -10.24
CA HIS A 132 -14.58 1.34 -11.30
C HIS A 132 -15.66 0.26 -11.18
N SER A 133 -15.36 -0.91 -10.59
CA SER A 133 -16.30 -2.01 -10.35
C SER A 133 -17.18 -1.82 -9.10
N ALA A 134 -16.99 -0.74 -8.32
CA ALA A 134 -17.82 -0.42 -7.18
C ALA A 134 -19.28 -0.19 -7.59
N ASN A 135 -20.22 -0.76 -6.84
CA ASN A 135 -21.66 -0.60 -7.04
C ASN A 135 -22.17 0.77 -6.56
N ALA A 136 -23.47 1.02 -6.70
CA ALA A 136 -24.05 2.31 -6.33
C ALA A 136 -23.92 2.63 -4.83
N ASP A 137 -24.10 1.63 -3.96
CA ASP A 137 -24.00 1.81 -2.52
C ASP A 137 -22.57 2.12 -2.09
N GLN A 138 -21.59 1.39 -2.65
CA GLN A 138 -20.16 1.62 -2.42
C GLN A 138 -19.70 3.01 -2.91
N ARG A 139 -20.20 3.46 -4.06
CA ARG A 139 -19.99 4.84 -4.52
C ARG A 139 -20.68 5.87 -3.62
N GLY A 140 -21.81 5.51 -3.03
CA GLY A 140 -22.48 6.30 -1.99
C GLY A 140 -21.57 6.52 -0.79
N LEU A 141 -20.93 5.47 -0.27
CA LEU A 141 -19.97 5.56 0.84
C LEU A 141 -18.78 6.50 0.53
N MET A 142 -18.26 6.48 -0.70
CA MET A 142 -17.16 7.39 -1.11
C MET A 142 -17.62 8.85 -1.06
N LYS A 143 -18.82 9.15 -1.57
CA LYS A 143 -19.41 10.50 -1.56
C LYS A 143 -19.72 10.99 -0.15
N ASP A 144 -20.24 10.09 0.68
CA ASP A 144 -20.57 10.40 2.08
C ASP A 144 -19.33 10.68 2.90
N LEU A 145 -18.22 9.94 2.68
CA LEU A 145 -16.94 10.22 3.31
C LEU A 145 -16.40 11.58 2.86
N GLU A 146 -16.35 11.85 1.56
CA GLU A 146 -15.91 13.15 1.05
C GLU A 146 -16.71 14.30 1.67
N ALA A 147 -18.04 14.19 1.71
CA ALA A 147 -18.91 15.21 2.29
C ALA A 147 -18.69 15.39 3.79
N THR A 148 -18.49 14.29 4.53
CA THR A 148 -18.21 14.30 5.97
C THR A 148 -16.89 15.01 6.26
N MET A 149 -15.83 14.66 5.52
CA MET A 149 -14.53 15.32 5.65
C MET A 149 -14.63 16.80 5.29
N ASN A 150 -15.27 17.14 4.19
CA ASN A 150 -15.49 18.53 3.76
C ASN A 150 -16.24 19.36 4.82
N ASN A 151 -17.26 18.80 5.46
CA ASN A 151 -18.00 19.47 6.53
C ASN A 151 -17.11 19.77 7.76
N THR A 152 -16.19 18.88 8.06
CA THR A 152 -15.23 19.06 9.16
C THR A 152 -14.16 20.09 8.80
N LEU A 153 -13.54 19.95 7.63
CA LEU A 153 -12.39 20.73 7.20
C LEU A 153 -12.74 22.22 6.95
N LYS A 154 -13.92 22.51 6.39
CA LYS A 154 -14.32 23.89 6.08
C LYS A 154 -14.63 24.76 7.28
N THR A 155 -14.69 24.22 8.50
CA THR A 155 -15.16 24.97 9.68
C THR A 155 -14.25 26.12 10.08
N ASN A 156 -12.96 26.07 9.77
CA ASN A 156 -11.95 27.04 10.20
C ASN A 156 -11.26 27.75 9.05
N ILE A 157 -11.77 27.65 7.84
CA ILE A 157 -11.20 28.27 6.64
C ILE A 157 -12.24 29.11 5.88
N SER A 158 -11.79 30.07 5.09
CA SER A 158 -12.69 30.85 4.25
C SER A 158 -13.27 30.02 3.10
N GLN A 159 -14.44 30.44 2.58
CA GLN A 159 -15.04 29.79 1.42
C GLN A 159 -14.10 29.82 0.22
N GLU A 160 -13.35 30.91 0.03
CA GLU A 160 -12.35 31.03 -1.05
C GLU A 160 -11.27 29.95 -0.96
N VAL A 161 -10.71 29.75 0.26
CA VAL A 161 -9.68 28.72 0.50
C VAL A 161 -10.26 27.33 0.25
N PHE A 162 -11.47 27.06 0.75
CA PHE A 162 -12.15 25.79 0.53
C PHE A 162 -12.36 25.50 -0.96
N ASP A 163 -12.93 26.44 -1.72
CA ASP A 163 -13.23 26.27 -3.14
C ASP A 163 -11.95 26.08 -3.98
N ASN A 164 -10.92 26.89 -3.72
CA ASN A 164 -9.63 26.74 -4.39
C ASN A 164 -9.01 25.35 -4.14
N SER A 165 -9.07 24.88 -2.91
CA SER A 165 -8.50 23.57 -2.51
C SER A 165 -9.24 22.41 -3.17
N GLN A 166 -10.58 22.46 -3.21
CA GLN A 166 -11.41 21.49 -3.90
C GLN A 166 -11.10 21.43 -5.40
N GLU A 167 -11.01 22.61 -6.05
CA GLU A 167 -10.70 22.71 -7.47
C GLU A 167 -9.29 22.16 -7.76
N TRP A 168 -8.30 22.53 -6.95
CA TRP A 168 -6.92 22.07 -7.08
C TRP A 168 -6.81 20.53 -6.95
N GLY A 169 -7.36 19.95 -5.89
CA GLY A 169 -7.32 18.51 -5.69
C GLY A 169 -7.95 17.72 -6.84
N ARG A 170 -9.07 18.19 -7.39
CA ARG A 170 -9.72 17.58 -8.55
C ARG A 170 -8.90 17.73 -9.83
N LEU A 171 -8.28 18.90 -10.05
CA LEU A 171 -7.44 19.17 -11.21
C LEU A 171 -6.22 18.23 -11.23
N VAL A 172 -5.58 18.05 -10.08
CA VAL A 172 -4.47 17.09 -9.91
C VAL A 172 -4.93 15.66 -10.18
N ALA A 173 -6.05 15.24 -9.58
CA ALA A 173 -6.59 13.89 -9.80
C ALA A 173 -6.89 13.64 -11.29
N ASP A 174 -7.43 14.63 -12.03
CA ASP A 174 -7.64 14.51 -13.47
C ASP A 174 -6.34 14.30 -14.25
N ALA A 175 -5.28 15.00 -13.87
CA ALA A 175 -3.97 14.83 -14.48
C ALA A 175 -3.41 13.42 -14.29
N ILE A 176 -3.52 12.89 -13.07
CA ILE A 176 -3.08 11.52 -12.74
C ILE A 176 -3.94 10.47 -13.45
N ILE A 177 -5.26 10.63 -13.47
CA ILE A 177 -6.18 9.76 -14.22
C ILE A 177 -5.84 9.74 -15.70
N LYS A 178 -5.63 10.91 -16.30
CA LYS A 178 -5.23 11.02 -17.69
C LYS A 178 -3.91 10.30 -17.98
N TYR A 179 -2.94 10.43 -17.07
CA TYR A 179 -1.67 9.70 -17.17
C TYR A 179 -1.88 8.20 -17.04
N ALA A 180 -2.67 7.75 -16.07
CA ALA A 180 -3.00 6.33 -15.88
C ALA A 180 -3.67 5.70 -17.11
N ASP A 181 -4.49 6.48 -17.83
CA ASP A 181 -5.19 6.04 -19.03
C ASP A 181 -4.27 5.80 -20.22
N THR A 182 -3.07 6.37 -20.22
CA THR A 182 -2.04 6.10 -21.24
C THR A 182 -1.38 4.72 -21.06
N ASP A 183 -1.54 4.08 -19.91
CA ASP A 183 -1.19 2.66 -19.66
C ASP A 183 -2.36 1.77 -20.13
N THR A 184 -2.40 1.52 -21.43
CA THR A 184 -3.51 0.78 -22.07
C THR A 184 -3.64 -0.65 -21.58
N GLU A 185 -2.52 -1.35 -21.28
CA GLU A 185 -2.54 -2.71 -20.72
C GLU A 185 -3.10 -2.70 -19.30
N GLY A 186 -2.62 -1.80 -18.43
CA GLY A 186 -3.11 -1.69 -17.07
C GLY A 186 -4.60 -1.35 -16.99
N LYS A 187 -5.07 -0.43 -17.86
CA LYS A 187 -6.48 -0.11 -17.95
C LYS A 187 -7.31 -1.29 -18.45
N SER A 188 -6.85 -1.97 -19.52
CA SER A 188 -7.54 -3.12 -20.10
C SER A 188 -7.67 -4.26 -19.08
N GLN A 189 -6.58 -4.62 -18.39
CA GLN A 189 -6.58 -5.69 -17.38
C GLN A 189 -7.39 -5.34 -16.13
N ALA A 190 -7.48 -4.07 -15.77
CA ALA A 190 -8.33 -3.63 -14.67
C ALA A 190 -9.82 -3.75 -15.02
N LEU A 191 -10.20 -3.41 -16.26
CA LEU A 191 -11.60 -3.48 -16.74
C LEU A 191 -12.05 -4.91 -17.13
N ASP A 192 -11.13 -5.74 -17.64
CA ASP A 192 -11.37 -7.15 -17.97
C ASP A 192 -10.29 -8.04 -17.33
N PRO A 193 -10.40 -8.33 -16.03
CA PRO A 193 -9.39 -9.10 -15.31
C PRO A 193 -9.39 -10.60 -15.65
N PHE A 194 -10.40 -11.09 -16.36
CA PHE A 194 -10.53 -12.49 -16.80
C PHE A 194 -10.65 -12.59 -18.34
N PRO A 195 -9.65 -12.11 -19.11
CA PRO A 195 -9.77 -12.01 -20.56
C PRO A 195 -9.93 -13.39 -21.21
N ALA A 196 -10.98 -13.55 -22.01
CA ALA A 196 -11.25 -14.79 -22.74
C ALA A 196 -10.17 -15.14 -23.78
N SER A 197 -9.31 -14.18 -24.12
CA SER A 197 -8.20 -14.37 -25.06
C SER A 197 -7.02 -15.17 -24.48
N TYR A 198 -6.95 -15.33 -23.15
CA TYR A 198 -5.87 -16.09 -22.53
C TYR A 198 -6.16 -17.60 -22.54
N THR A 199 -5.23 -18.38 -23.08
CA THR A 199 -5.29 -19.84 -23.05
C THR A 199 -4.28 -20.38 -22.05
N GLN A 200 -4.77 -21.17 -21.08
CA GLN A 200 -3.92 -21.80 -20.06
C GLN A 200 -3.00 -22.84 -20.69
N PRO A 201 -1.69 -22.84 -20.37
CA PRO A 201 -0.77 -23.87 -20.80
C PRO A 201 -1.16 -25.23 -20.19
N VAL A 202 -1.01 -26.31 -21.00
CA VAL A 202 -1.30 -27.69 -20.57
C VAL A 202 0.00 -28.48 -20.49
N GLY A 203 0.15 -29.31 -19.46
CA GLY A 203 1.28 -30.21 -19.30
C GLY A 203 1.68 -30.44 -17.83
N PRO A 204 2.66 -31.33 -17.61
CA PRO A 204 3.14 -31.62 -16.26
C PRO A 204 3.68 -30.35 -15.56
N GLY A 205 3.27 -30.16 -14.32
CA GLY A 205 3.69 -28.99 -13.51
C GLY A 205 3.04 -27.66 -13.93
N LYS A 206 2.12 -27.66 -14.91
CA LYS A 206 1.43 -26.45 -15.34
C LYS A 206 0.14 -26.25 -14.59
N TRP A 207 -0.04 -25.02 -14.12
CA TRP A 207 -1.26 -24.59 -13.45
C TRP A 207 -2.44 -24.51 -14.43
N SER A 208 -3.58 -24.93 -13.96
CA SER A 208 -4.88 -24.68 -14.59
C SER A 208 -5.94 -24.40 -13.56
N SER A 209 -6.89 -23.52 -13.89
CA SER A 209 -8.06 -23.25 -13.06
C SER A 209 -9.18 -24.26 -13.41
N PRO A 210 -9.94 -24.75 -12.41
CA PRO A 210 -11.07 -25.66 -12.66
C PRO A 210 -12.16 -25.07 -13.56
N ASP A 211 -12.37 -23.75 -13.52
CA ASP A 211 -13.35 -23.02 -14.31
C ASP A 211 -12.78 -22.42 -15.61
N GLY A 212 -11.50 -22.68 -15.91
CA GLY A 212 -10.79 -22.17 -17.08
C GLY A 212 -10.43 -20.67 -17.01
N LYS A 213 -10.77 -19.96 -15.93
CA LYS A 213 -10.49 -18.54 -15.80
C LYS A 213 -9.08 -18.29 -15.30
N SER A 214 -8.49 -17.20 -15.74
CA SER A 214 -7.16 -16.72 -15.31
C SER A 214 -7.24 -15.26 -14.97
N LEU A 215 -6.90 -14.92 -13.73
CA LEU A 215 -6.97 -13.54 -13.23
C LEU A 215 -5.73 -12.77 -13.65
N SER A 216 -5.93 -11.71 -14.43
CA SER A 216 -4.92 -10.74 -14.88
C SER A 216 -3.69 -11.39 -15.54
N PRO A 217 -3.85 -12.28 -16.55
CA PRO A 217 -2.73 -13.04 -17.11
C PRO A 217 -1.71 -12.20 -17.87
N TYR A 218 -2.06 -10.99 -18.28
CA TYR A 218 -1.17 -10.08 -19.01
C TYR A 218 -0.60 -8.97 -18.11
N TRP A 219 -0.79 -9.05 -16.77
CA TRP A 219 -0.36 -8.00 -15.83
C TRP A 219 1.14 -7.69 -15.88
N GLY A 220 1.97 -8.63 -16.30
CA GLY A 220 3.40 -8.40 -16.54
C GLY A 220 3.74 -7.36 -17.62
N LYS A 221 2.73 -6.85 -18.35
CA LYS A 221 2.88 -5.79 -19.36
C LYS A 221 2.41 -4.40 -18.88
N VAL A 222 1.86 -4.34 -17.68
CA VAL A 222 1.39 -3.10 -17.06
C VAL A 222 2.58 -2.19 -16.77
N ARG A 223 2.35 -0.87 -16.85
CA ARG A 223 3.38 0.14 -16.56
C ARG A 223 3.94 -0.02 -15.16
N THR A 224 5.26 0.03 -15.07
CA THR A 224 6.02 0.19 -13.83
C THR A 224 6.52 1.62 -13.68
N PHE A 225 6.85 2.02 -12.46
CA PHE A 225 7.29 3.38 -12.14
C PHE A 225 8.78 3.46 -11.82
N ALA A 226 9.33 2.47 -11.10
CA ALA A 226 10.70 2.49 -10.61
C ALA A 226 11.53 1.26 -11.03
N THR A 227 10.87 0.14 -11.37
CA THR A 227 11.54 -1.13 -11.69
C THR A 227 11.34 -1.48 -13.16
N PHE A 228 12.42 -1.87 -13.86
CA PHE A 228 12.41 -2.11 -15.30
C PHE A 228 13.23 -3.33 -15.71
N GLY A 229 12.93 -3.87 -16.88
CA GLY A 229 13.72 -4.91 -17.54
C GLY A 229 13.77 -6.24 -16.77
N ASN A 230 14.95 -6.83 -16.66
CA ASN A 230 15.14 -8.15 -16.04
C ASN A 230 14.80 -8.19 -14.53
N ASN A 231 14.76 -7.03 -13.86
CA ASN A 231 14.35 -6.94 -12.45
C ASN A 231 12.86 -7.24 -12.22
N LEU A 232 12.08 -7.30 -13.30
CA LEU A 232 10.66 -7.70 -13.26
C LEU A 232 10.44 -9.22 -13.36
N VAL A 233 11.50 -10.01 -13.41
CA VAL A 233 11.39 -11.48 -13.55
C VAL A 233 11.99 -12.15 -12.32
N SER A 234 11.19 -12.95 -11.62
CA SER A 234 11.68 -13.78 -10.51
C SER A 234 12.64 -14.86 -11.00
N PRO A 235 13.57 -15.34 -10.16
CA PRO A 235 14.38 -16.50 -10.49
C PRO A 235 13.49 -17.71 -10.93
N PRO A 236 14.00 -18.60 -11.80
CA PRO A 236 13.21 -19.76 -12.21
C PRO A 236 12.91 -20.69 -11.02
N PRO A 237 11.69 -21.27 -10.96
CA PRO A 237 11.35 -22.26 -9.95
C PRO A 237 12.14 -23.57 -10.19
N PRO A 238 12.21 -24.48 -9.20
CA PRO A 238 12.71 -25.82 -9.41
C PRO A 238 11.99 -26.51 -10.56
N ALA A 239 12.71 -27.32 -11.33
CA ALA A 239 12.13 -28.09 -12.44
C ALA A 239 11.08 -29.08 -11.92
N TYR A 240 9.96 -29.20 -12.65
CA TYR A 240 8.91 -30.16 -12.33
C TYR A 240 9.46 -31.58 -12.15
N SER A 241 9.04 -32.23 -11.10
CA SER A 241 9.43 -33.62 -10.81
C SER A 241 8.48 -34.29 -9.83
N THR A 242 8.20 -35.57 -10.03
CA THR A 242 7.50 -36.42 -9.04
C THR A 242 8.45 -37.26 -8.19
N ASN A 243 9.78 -37.10 -8.40
CA ASN A 243 10.78 -37.81 -7.62
C ASN A 243 10.88 -37.21 -6.21
N PRO A 244 10.70 -38.01 -5.12
CA PRO A 244 10.78 -37.55 -3.74
C PRO A 244 12.11 -36.87 -3.35
N SER A 245 13.20 -37.13 -4.06
CA SER A 245 14.50 -36.50 -3.77
C SER A 245 14.68 -35.13 -4.42
N SER A 246 13.80 -34.75 -5.36
CA SER A 246 13.85 -33.46 -6.05
C SER A 246 13.44 -32.30 -5.17
N GLN A 247 13.95 -31.09 -5.43
CA GLN A 247 13.55 -29.90 -4.71
C GLN A 247 12.07 -29.58 -4.94
N TYR A 248 11.59 -29.71 -6.17
CA TYR A 248 10.17 -29.52 -6.49
C TYR A 248 9.24 -30.36 -5.61
N TYR A 249 9.49 -31.69 -5.50
CA TYR A 249 8.68 -32.55 -4.64
C TYR A 249 8.78 -32.14 -3.17
N LYS A 250 9.98 -31.83 -2.67
CA LYS A 250 10.21 -31.45 -1.27
C LYS A 250 9.46 -30.18 -0.89
N ASP A 251 9.38 -29.18 -1.76
CA ASP A 251 8.66 -27.95 -1.50
C ASP A 251 7.15 -28.22 -1.28
N PHE A 252 6.56 -29.07 -2.10
CA PHE A 252 5.16 -29.49 -1.92
C PHE A 252 4.94 -30.44 -0.74
N ALA A 253 5.92 -31.31 -0.45
CA ALA A 253 5.85 -32.20 0.70
C ALA A 253 5.89 -31.40 2.01
N GLU A 254 6.66 -30.33 2.09
CA GLU A 254 6.67 -29.41 3.25
C GLU A 254 5.28 -28.79 3.48
N VAL A 255 4.60 -28.34 2.43
CA VAL A 255 3.23 -27.81 2.53
C VAL A 255 2.28 -28.89 3.06
N ASN A 256 2.35 -30.11 2.52
CA ASN A 256 1.53 -31.24 2.99
C ASN A 256 1.81 -31.58 4.45
N GLU A 257 3.06 -31.61 4.87
CA GLU A 257 3.46 -31.87 6.25
C GLU A 257 2.92 -30.82 7.23
N ASN A 258 3.04 -29.53 6.88
CA ASN A 258 2.53 -28.44 7.70
C ASN A 258 1.01 -28.50 7.89
N ILE A 259 0.25 -28.98 6.88
CA ILE A 259 -1.20 -29.16 6.97
C ILE A 259 -1.55 -30.45 7.74
N THR A 260 -0.83 -31.56 7.49
CA THR A 260 -1.06 -32.82 8.17
C THR A 260 -0.76 -32.71 9.67
N ASN A 261 0.30 -32.00 10.03
CA ASN A 261 0.71 -31.74 11.42
C ASN A 261 0.27 -30.35 11.89
N LEU A 262 -0.99 -29.98 11.61
CA LEU A 262 -1.53 -28.66 11.90
C LEU A 262 -1.63 -28.41 13.41
N THR A 263 -0.85 -27.47 13.93
CA THR A 263 -0.96 -26.97 15.30
C THR A 263 -1.89 -25.77 15.39
N PRO A 264 -2.44 -25.44 16.58
CA PRO A 264 -3.25 -24.23 16.77
C PRO A 264 -2.53 -22.94 16.30
N GLU A 265 -1.22 -22.85 16.53
CA GLU A 265 -0.44 -21.69 16.10
C GLU A 265 -0.27 -21.62 14.57
N ARG A 266 0.02 -22.75 13.90
CA ARG A 266 0.09 -22.80 12.43
C ARG A 266 -1.25 -22.45 11.80
N ARG A 267 -2.34 -22.94 12.39
CA ARG A 267 -3.69 -22.60 11.96
C ARG A 267 -3.95 -21.10 12.12
N TRP A 268 -3.65 -20.52 13.28
CA TRP A 268 -3.78 -19.08 13.52
C TRP A 268 -2.98 -18.27 12.52
N ARG A 269 -1.72 -18.64 12.21
CA ARG A 269 -0.91 -17.96 11.19
C ARG A 269 -1.58 -17.99 9.81
N ALA A 270 -2.09 -19.14 9.39
CA ALA A 270 -2.77 -19.27 8.09
C ALA A 270 -4.05 -18.43 8.04
N GLU A 271 -4.85 -18.43 9.11
CA GLU A 271 -6.06 -17.62 9.22
C GLU A 271 -5.73 -16.13 9.30
N PHE A 272 -4.69 -15.74 10.02
CA PHE A 272 -4.24 -14.35 10.14
C PHE A 272 -3.78 -13.76 8.79
N TRP A 273 -3.15 -14.55 7.94
CA TRP A 273 -2.72 -14.15 6.60
C TRP A 273 -3.73 -14.57 5.50
N SER A 274 -4.98 -14.77 5.88
CA SER A 274 -6.06 -15.14 4.96
C SER A 274 -6.62 -13.95 4.18
N ASP A 275 -5.75 -13.16 3.58
CA ASP A 275 -6.14 -12.05 2.72
C ASP A 275 -6.62 -12.59 1.36
N ASP A 276 -7.34 -11.76 0.58
CA ASP A 276 -7.83 -12.07 -0.75
C ASP A 276 -9.01 -13.07 -0.81
N ILE A 277 -9.86 -13.07 0.22
CA ILE A 277 -11.12 -13.82 0.22
C ILE A 277 -12.27 -12.84 -0.05
N VAL A 278 -12.85 -12.92 -1.27
CA VAL A 278 -13.92 -12.01 -1.69
C VAL A 278 -15.10 -12.07 -0.73
N GLY A 279 -15.58 -10.91 -0.29
CA GLY A 279 -16.66 -10.76 0.67
C GLY A 279 -16.26 -10.92 2.14
N LEU A 280 -15.01 -11.29 2.43
CA LEU A 280 -14.52 -11.50 3.80
C LEU A 280 -13.33 -10.65 4.16
N THR A 281 -12.33 -10.62 3.30
CA THR A 281 -11.05 -9.97 3.58
C THR A 281 -10.61 -9.12 2.39
N PHE A 282 -9.87 -8.08 2.65
CA PHE A 282 -9.16 -7.29 1.65
C PHE A 282 -7.97 -8.09 1.06
N SER A 283 -7.37 -7.56 0.00
CA SER A 283 -6.23 -8.19 -0.67
C SER A 283 -4.89 -7.93 0.05
N PRO A 284 -3.83 -8.71 -0.24
CA PRO A 284 -2.49 -8.49 0.33
C PRO A 284 -1.94 -7.07 0.12
N PRO A 285 -2.02 -6.43 -1.07
CA PRO A 285 -1.58 -5.05 -1.21
C PRO A 285 -2.40 -4.08 -0.33
N ALA A 286 -3.72 -4.23 -0.29
CA ALA A 286 -4.55 -3.40 0.58
C ALA A 286 -4.17 -3.54 2.06
N ARG A 287 -3.78 -4.76 2.51
CA ARG A 287 -3.29 -5.00 3.87
C ARG A 287 -2.05 -4.18 4.21
N VAL A 288 -1.10 -4.05 3.29
CA VAL A 288 0.13 -3.27 3.55
C VAL A 288 -0.22 -1.81 3.84
N PHE A 289 -1.18 -1.24 3.10
CA PHE A 289 -1.70 0.10 3.38
C PHE A 289 -2.40 0.20 4.73
N GLN A 290 -3.14 -0.83 5.15
CA GLN A 290 -3.77 -0.84 6.46
C GLN A 290 -2.74 -0.97 7.60
N ILE A 291 -1.66 -1.72 7.40
CA ILE A 291 -0.53 -1.76 8.34
C ILE A 291 0.11 -0.36 8.43
N ALA A 292 0.41 0.27 7.28
CA ALA A 292 0.95 1.63 7.24
C ALA A 292 0.02 2.63 7.94
N ASN A 293 -1.30 2.52 7.75
CA ASN A 293 -2.28 3.37 8.44
C ASN A 293 -2.21 3.23 9.97
N GLN A 294 -2.12 2.00 10.48
CA GLN A 294 -1.96 1.77 11.92
C GLN A 294 -0.66 2.42 12.46
N MET A 295 0.45 2.32 11.69
CA MET A 295 1.72 2.94 12.07
C MET A 295 1.65 4.47 12.02
N ILE A 296 1.04 5.06 10.99
CA ILE A 296 0.76 6.49 10.87
C ILE A 296 -0.03 6.99 12.09
N GLN A 297 -1.08 6.27 12.48
CA GLN A 297 -1.90 6.64 13.64
C GLN A 297 -1.14 6.50 14.96
N ASN A 298 -0.37 5.43 15.14
CA ASN A 298 0.41 5.21 16.37
C ASN A 298 1.43 6.33 16.60
N GLU A 299 2.07 6.82 15.54
CA GLU A 299 3.06 7.90 15.58
C GLU A 299 2.44 9.30 15.50
N SER A 300 1.12 9.41 15.32
CA SER A 300 0.45 10.69 15.04
C SER A 300 1.16 11.45 13.92
N ALA A 301 1.56 10.72 12.86
CA ALA A 301 2.32 11.28 11.75
C ALA A 301 1.51 12.38 11.04
N ASN A 302 2.21 13.42 10.57
CA ASN A 302 1.59 14.53 9.85
C ASN A 302 1.24 14.13 8.40
N LEU A 303 0.53 15.04 7.71
CA LEU A 303 0.07 14.81 6.35
C LEU A 303 1.23 14.61 5.36
N GLU A 304 2.30 15.42 5.45
CA GLU A 304 3.47 15.33 4.59
C GLU A 304 4.14 13.95 4.65
N PHE A 305 4.44 13.48 5.86
CA PHE A 305 5.02 12.16 6.09
C PHE A 305 4.13 11.06 5.52
N SER A 306 2.82 11.14 5.77
CA SER A 306 1.85 10.15 5.34
C SER A 306 1.72 10.08 3.82
N LEU A 307 1.66 11.22 3.14
CA LEU A 307 1.60 11.28 1.68
C LEU A 307 2.86 10.71 1.03
N HIS A 308 4.04 11.02 1.57
CA HIS A 308 5.30 10.48 1.06
C HIS A 308 5.40 8.96 1.24
N LEU A 309 5.07 8.46 2.43
CA LEU A 309 5.04 7.02 2.71
C LEU A 309 4.09 6.27 1.75
N LEU A 310 2.85 6.76 1.61
CA LEU A 310 1.82 6.06 0.84
C LEU A 310 2.07 6.13 -0.67
N LEU A 311 2.67 7.21 -1.17
CA LEU A 311 3.18 7.27 -2.54
C LEU A 311 4.24 6.19 -2.78
N LYS A 312 5.25 6.09 -1.90
CA LYS A 312 6.31 5.07 -2.03
C LYS A 312 5.76 3.66 -1.97
N LEU A 313 4.83 3.38 -1.05
CA LEU A 313 4.15 2.08 -0.97
C LEU A 313 3.41 1.77 -2.27
N GLY A 314 2.61 2.71 -2.77
CA GLY A 314 1.84 2.51 -4.00
C GLY A 314 2.72 2.21 -5.21
N ILE A 315 3.80 2.97 -5.40
CA ILE A 315 4.78 2.74 -6.47
C ILE A 315 5.41 1.34 -6.34
N ALA A 316 5.88 1.00 -5.14
CA ALA A 316 6.53 -0.28 -4.89
C ALA A 316 5.57 -1.46 -5.10
N GLU A 317 4.32 -1.37 -4.64
CA GLU A 317 3.32 -2.42 -4.81
C GLU A 317 2.91 -2.63 -6.26
N ASN A 318 2.73 -1.55 -7.02
CA ASN A 318 2.45 -1.66 -8.44
C ASN A 318 3.56 -2.43 -9.16
N ASP A 319 4.82 -2.05 -8.96
CA ASP A 319 5.95 -2.67 -9.62
C ASP A 319 6.14 -4.12 -9.17
N ALA A 320 5.93 -4.41 -7.89
CA ALA A 320 5.95 -5.76 -7.34
C ALA A 320 4.84 -6.64 -7.91
N ALA A 321 3.62 -6.11 -8.09
CA ALA A 321 2.52 -6.81 -8.72
C ALA A 321 2.83 -7.15 -10.19
N VAL A 322 3.42 -6.21 -10.94
CA VAL A 322 3.84 -6.44 -12.34
C VAL A 322 4.89 -7.54 -12.40
N ALA A 323 5.91 -7.49 -11.54
CA ALA A 323 6.95 -8.52 -11.47
C ALA A 323 6.40 -9.90 -11.08
N ALA A 324 5.57 -9.95 -10.03
CA ALA A 324 4.98 -11.20 -9.55
C ALA A 324 4.05 -11.84 -10.58
N TRP A 325 3.10 -11.09 -11.14
CA TRP A 325 2.15 -11.61 -12.13
C TRP A 325 2.83 -11.94 -13.45
N GLY A 326 3.76 -11.12 -13.92
CA GLY A 326 4.59 -11.44 -15.09
C GLY A 326 5.31 -12.78 -14.93
N SER A 327 5.94 -12.99 -13.77
CA SER A 327 6.63 -14.25 -13.46
C SER A 327 5.67 -15.43 -13.28
N LYS A 328 4.50 -15.22 -12.64
CA LYS A 328 3.47 -16.26 -12.47
C LYS A 328 3.05 -16.86 -13.83
N PHE A 329 2.70 -16.02 -14.77
CA PHE A 329 2.23 -16.46 -16.08
C PHE A 329 3.36 -16.83 -17.04
N LEU A 330 4.58 -16.39 -16.79
CA LEU A 330 5.79 -16.88 -17.49
C LEU A 330 6.08 -18.34 -17.12
N TYR A 331 6.15 -18.67 -15.84
CA TYR A 331 6.51 -20.01 -15.36
C TYR A 331 5.32 -20.95 -15.30
N ASN A 332 4.14 -20.41 -14.99
CA ASN A 332 2.86 -21.12 -14.92
C ASN A 332 2.90 -22.38 -14.01
N VAL A 333 3.53 -22.25 -12.83
CA VAL A 333 3.69 -23.36 -11.89
C VAL A 333 2.35 -23.74 -11.26
N GLU A 334 2.06 -25.03 -11.21
CA GLU A 334 0.87 -25.58 -10.54
C GLU A 334 0.84 -25.24 -9.05
N ARG A 335 -0.35 -25.35 -8.44
CA ARG A 335 -0.53 -25.05 -7.01
C ARG A 335 -0.46 -26.32 -6.17
N PRO A 336 -0.16 -26.18 -4.85
CA PRO A 336 -0.23 -27.30 -3.90
C PRO A 336 -1.55 -28.07 -3.96
N SER A 337 -2.65 -27.37 -4.18
CA SER A 337 -4.00 -27.96 -4.34
C SER A 337 -4.16 -28.87 -5.57
N ASN A 338 -3.26 -28.76 -6.56
CA ASN A 338 -3.22 -29.62 -7.75
C ASN A 338 -2.20 -30.75 -7.57
N TYR A 339 -0.96 -30.41 -7.23
CA TYR A 339 0.15 -31.37 -7.17
C TYR A 339 0.03 -32.36 -6.00
N ILE A 340 -0.30 -31.87 -4.80
CA ILE A 340 -0.28 -32.72 -3.60
C ILE A 340 -1.33 -33.85 -3.67
N PRO A 341 -2.61 -33.61 -4.06
CA PRO A 341 -3.57 -34.70 -4.20
C PRO A 341 -3.17 -35.74 -5.25
N ALA A 342 -2.55 -35.28 -6.33
CA ALA A 342 -2.15 -36.16 -7.44
C ALA A 342 -0.88 -36.98 -7.16
N THR A 343 0.00 -36.52 -6.26
CA THR A 343 1.38 -37.05 -6.16
C THR A 343 1.76 -37.51 -4.75
N ILE A 344 1.25 -36.83 -3.70
CA ILE A 344 1.74 -37.02 -2.31
C ILE A 344 0.64 -37.56 -1.41
N ASN A 345 -0.52 -36.91 -1.36
CA ASN A 345 -1.58 -37.21 -0.41
C ASN A 345 -2.97 -36.95 -1.05
N PRO A 346 -3.69 -37.99 -1.48
CA PRO A 346 -4.98 -37.84 -2.15
C PRO A 346 -6.08 -37.21 -1.27
N ASN A 347 -5.88 -37.16 0.05
CA ASN A 347 -6.81 -36.54 0.99
C ASN A 347 -6.45 -35.09 1.36
N PHE A 348 -5.47 -34.50 0.67
CA PHE A 348 -5.03 -33.14 0.94
C PHE A 348 -6.16 -32.13 0.67
N LYS A 349 -6.35 -31.21 1.64
CA LYS A 349 -7.25 -30.04 1.54
C LYS A 349 -6.57 -28.81 2.08
N THR A 350 -6.85 -27.65 1.50
CA THR A 350 -6.33 -26.39 2.01
C THR A 350 -6.99 -26.06 3.37
N ILE A 351 -6.26 -25.37 4.26
CA ILE A 351 -6.76 -25.03 5.60
C ILE A 351 -8.00 -24.12 5.49
N LEU A 352 -7.89 -23.07 4.69
CA LEU A 352 -8.96 -22.04 4.55
C LEU A 352 -10.18 -22.61 3.80
N GLY A 353 -9.97 -23.42 2.77
CA GLY A 353 -11.04 -24.09 2.05
C GLY A 353 -11.87 -24.98 2.97
N ASN A 354 -11.20 -25.75 3.81
CA ASN A 354 -11.87 -26.62 4.78
C ASN A 354 -12.67 -25.82 5.83
N ALA A 355 -12.13 -24.69 6.31
CA ALA A 355 -12.80 -23.82 7.27
C ALA A 355 -14.06 -23.14 6.70
N LEU A 356 -14.09 -22.85 5.40
CA LEU A 356 -15.23 -22.24 4.69
C LEU A 356 -16.18 -23.27 4.07
N GLY A 357 -15.96 -24.57 4.28
CA GLY A 357 -16.78 -25.62 3.68
C GLY A 357 -16.61 -25.81 2.18
N THR A 358 -15.52 -25.29 1.61
CA THR A 358 -15.12 -25.47 0.22
C THR A 358 -13.97 -26.47 0.11
N GLU A 359 -13.89 -27.29 -0.97
CA GLU A 359 -12.86 -28.31 -1.04
C GLU A 359 -11.44 -27.76 -1.20
N ASN A 360 -11.28 -26.73 -2.04
CA ASN A 360 -9.98 -26.12 -2.29
C ASN A 360 -10.16 -24.63 -2.63
N LEU A 361 -10.04 -23.77 -1.65
CA LEU A 361 -10.00 -22.33 -1.89
C LEU A 361 -8.63 -21.95 -2.41
N THR A 362 -8.53 -21.67 -3.70
CA THR A 362 -7.30 -21.21 -4.35
C THR A 362 -7.60 -20.08 -5.33
N PRO A 363 -6.77 -19.04 -5.38
CA PRO A 363 -6.98 -17.97 -6.35
C PRO A 363 -6.74 -18.43 -7.79
N PRO A 364 -7.41 -17.80 -8.78
CA PRO A 364 -7.35 -18.22 -10.18
C PRO A 364 -6.09 -17.70 -10.92
N PHE A 365 -4.90 -18.03 -10.40
CA PHE A 365 -3.59 -17.72 -11.00
C PHE A 365 -2.51 -18.71 -10.53
N PRO A 366 -1.36 -18.85 -11.26
CA PRO A 366 -0.28 -19.78 -10.95
C PRO A 366 0.32 -19.64 -9.56
N GLY A 367 0.92 -20.71 -9.04
CA GLY A 367 1.41 -20.78 -7.66
C GLY A 367 2.67 -19.96 -7.40
N TYR A 368 3.60 -19.84 -8.35
CA TYR A 368 4.92 -19.23 -8.17
C TYR A 368 5.10 -17.97 -9.04
N PRO A 369 5.74 -16.89 -8.50
CA PRO A 369 6.13 -16.67 -7.11
C PRO A 369 4.92 -16.42 -6.19
N SER A 370 5.13 -16.41 -4.86
CA SER A 370 4.09 -16.09 -3.89
C SER A 370 3.73 -14.60 -3.93
N GLY A 371 2.44 -14.27 -4.09
CA GLY A 371 1.96 -12.88 -4.01
C GLY A 371 2.15 -12.29 -2.60
N HIS A 372 1.75 -13.02 -1.54
CA HIS A 372 1.92 -12.58 -0.16
C HIS A 372 3.38 -12.30 0.19
N SER A 373 4.30 -13.20 -0.19
CA SER A 373 5.74 -12.97 0.06
C SER A 373 6.30 -11.80 -0.73
N THR A 374 5.76 -11.52 -1.93
CA THR A 374 6.18 -10.37 -2.73
C THR A 374 5.75 -9.06 -2.04
N PHE A 375 4.47 -8.95 -1.66
CA PHE A 375 3.96 -7.76 -0.97
C PHE A 375 4.53 -7.61 0.45
N GLY A 376 4.70 -8.70 1.19
CA GLY A 376 5.36 -8.68 2.50
C GLY A 376 6.81 -8.22 2.40
N GLY A 377 7.59 -8.74 1.44
CA GLY A 377 8.98 -8.36 1.25
C GLY A 377 9.19 -6.88 0.90
N LEU A 378 8.33 -6.32 0.02
CA LEU A 378 8.40 -4.89 -0.29
C LEU A 378 8.00 -4.02 0.91
N SER A 379 6.99 -4.46 1.68
CA SER A 379 6.52 -3.69 2.84
C SER A 379 7.61 -3.51 3.89
N ILE A 380 8.40 -4.57 4.15
CA ILE A 380 9.56 -4.49 5.05
C ILE A 380 10.51 -3.36 4.62
N SER A 381 10.83 -3.30 3.33
CA SER A 381 11.79 -2.33 2.80
C SER A 381 11.26 -0.90 2.93
N VAL A 382 9.99 -0.65 2.53
CA VAL A 382 9.42 0.69 2.57
C VAL A 382 9.11 1.11 4.01
N LEU A 383 8.42 0.28 4.79
CA LEU A 383 8.09 0.62 6.18
C LEU A 383 9.35 0.76 7.04
N GLY A 384 10.38 -0.09 6.79
CA GLY A 384 11.67 0.00 7.47
C GLY A 384 12.42 1.30 7.20
N GLU A 385 12.30 1.89 6.00
CA GLU A 385 12.87 3.20 5.68
C GLU A 385 12.23 4.32 6.52
N PHE A 386 10.90 4.27 6.74
CA PHE A 386 10.16 5.34 7.41
C PHE A 386 10.13 5.20 8.94
N PHE A 387 10.02 3.98 9.46
CA PHE A 387 9.83 3.71 10.89
C PHE A 387 11.05 3.04 11.55
N GLY A 388 12.02 2.62 10.75
CA GLY A 388 13.18 1.86 11.22
C GLY A 388 12.90 0.36 11.36
N GLU A 389 13.96 -0.46 11.22
CA GLU A 389 13.87 -1.94 11.29
C GLU A 389 13.33 -2.44 12.64
N SER A 390 13.70 -1.78 13.73
CA SER A 390 13.33 -2.19 15.10
C SER A 390 12.00 -1.59 15.59
N TYR A 391 11.11 -1.19 14.69
CA TYR A 391 9.81 -0.64 15.06
C TYR A 391 8.88 -1.73 15.57
N THR A 392 8.37 -1.56 16.79
CA THR A 392 7.42 -2.50 17.41
C THR A 392 6.00 -2.02 17.20
N PHE A 393 5.16 -2.87 16.62
CA PHE A 393 3.73 -2.56 16.49
C PHE A 393 2.85 -3.80 16.59
N THR A 394 1.56 -3.60 16.84
CA THR A 394 0.57 -4.66 16.89
C THR A 394 -0.39 -4.54 15.71
N ASP A 395 -0.30 -5.48 14.77
CA ASP A 395 -1.19 -5.56 13.62
C ASP A 395 -2.58 -6.03 14.05
N ARG A 396 -3.57 -5.18 13.80
CA ARG A 396 -5.00 -5.39 14.10
C ARG A 396 -5.86 -5.46 12.84
N CYS A 397 -5.28 -5.66 11.67
CA CYS A 397 -6.02 -5.66 10.39
C CYS A 397 -7.25 -6.55 10.38
N HIS A 398 -7.21 -7.66 11.08
CA HIS A 398 -8.32 -8.63 11.18
C HIS A 398 -8.97 -8.69 12.56
N TYR A 399 -8.74 -7.69 13.41
CA TYR A 399 -9.33 -7.68 14.75
C TYR A 399 -10.87 -7.62 14.68
N GLY A 400 -11.51 -8.47 15.46
CA GLY A 400 -12.97 -8.50 15.58
C GLY A 400 -13.73 -9.27 14.51
N ARG A 401 -13.06 -9.84 13.49
CA ARG A 401 -13.73 -10.72 12.53
C ARG A 401 -14.16 -12.05 13.19
N SER A 402 -15.22 -12.68 12.67
CA SER A 402 -15.81 -13.92 13.22
C SER A 402 -15.45 -15.18 12.43
N GLU A 403 -15.09 -15.03 11.14
CA GLU A 403 -14.91 -16.17 10.21
C GLU A 403 -13.63 -16.94 10.47
N PHE A 404 -12.55 -16.20 10.79
CA PHE A 404 -11.23 -16.76 11.12
C PHE A 404 -10.67 -16.12 12.38
N ASN A 405 -9.61 -16.72 12.93
CA ASN A 405 -8.91 -16.13 14.06
C ASN A 405 -8.25 -14.81 13.70
N GLY A 406 -8.87 -13.70 14.11
CA GLY A 406 -8.39 -12.33 13.92
C GLY A 406 -7.59 -11.78 15.10
N THR A 407 -7.10 -12.63 16.01
CA THR A 407 -6.27 -12.21 17.15
C THR A 407 -5.07 -11.38 16.67
N PRO A 408 -4.88 -10.15 17.18
CA PRO A 408 -3.77 -9.29 16.78
C PRO A 408 -2.41 -9.92 16.96
N ARG A 409 -1.45 -9.55 16.09
CA ARG A 409 -0.06 -10.01 16.19
C ARG A 409 0.86 -8.83 16.46
N THR A 410 1.74 -9.00 17.43
CA THR A 410 2.79 -8.01 17.72
C THR A 410 4.09 -8.42 17.04
N TYR A 411 4.68 -7.48 16.34
CA TYR A 411 5.98 -7.56 15.69
C TYR A 411 6.94 -6.60 16.38
N THR A 412 8.19 -7.02 16.56
CA THR A 412 9.26 -6.22 17.18
C THR A 412 10.29 -5.75 16.18
N THR A 413 10.22 -6.26 14.95
CA THR A 413 11.02 -5.81 13.81
C THR A 413 10.20 -5.87 12.54
N GLN A 414 10.55 -5.07 11.54
CA GLN A 414 9.90 -5.08 10.23
C GLN A 414 10.08 -6.44 9.53
N THR A 415 11.24 -7.07 9.66
CA THR A 415 11.53 -8.41 9.07
C THR A 415 10.56 -9.50 9.49
N GLN A 416 9.85 -9.36 10.62
CA GLN A 416 8.85 -10.33 11.08
C GLN A 416 7.52 -10.25 10.31
N ILE A 417 7.30 -9.20 9.51
CA ILE A 417 6.08 -9.00 8.72
C ILE A 417 6.13 -9.81 7.42
N GLY A 418 7.32 -9.91 6.80
CA GLY A 418 7.56 -10.54 5.49
C GLY A 418 7.88 -12.04 5.49
#